data_6732c02927d9d44879440c9a9a1825be
#
_entry.id   6732c02927d9d44879440c9a9a1825be
#
_cell.length_a   1.000
_cell.length_b   1.000
_cell.length_c   1.000
_cell.angle_alpha   90.00
_cell.angle_beta   90.00
_cell.angle_gamma   90.00
#
_symmetry.space_group_name_H-M   'P 1'
#
loop_
_entity.id
_entity.type
_entity.pdbx_description
1 polymer ?
#
loop_
_entity_poly.entity_id
_entity_poly.type
_entity_poly.pdbx_seq_one_letter_code
_entity_poly.pdbx_strand_id
1 'polypeptide(L)'
;MDKPLIPAGTVVLSLAGKDKGAVYVVTGSLTAPYVWIADGRKYHVEKPKKKNCRHLQVLGTSVSGMDAGSVRISNEWIRSILKRAGVESTREVTHV
;
A
#
# COMPACT_ATOMS: atom_id res chain seq x y z
N MET A 1 21.88 -3.54 -7.16
CA MET A 1 21.52 -4.13 -6.44
C MET A 1 20.73 -3.72 -5.39
N ASP A 2 20.60 -2.63 -4.97
CA ASP A 2 19.76 -2.26 -3.92
C ASP A 2 18.42 -1.85 -4.37
N LYS A 3 17.72 -2.75 -5.01
CA LYS A 3 16.36 -2.49 -5.35
C LYS A 3 15.50 -2.51 -4.15
N PRO A 4 14.50 -1.65 -4.06
CA PRO A 4 13.53 -1.73 -2.96
C PRO A 4 12.86 -3.10 -3.02
N LEU A 5 12.59 -3.66 -1.86
CA LEU A 5 11.91 -4.93 -1.80
C LEU A 5 10.51 -4.83 -2.38
N ILE A 6 9.84 -3.74 -2.09
CA ILE A 6 8.51 -3.48 -2.63
C ILE A 6 8.50 -2.03 -3.08
N PRO A 7 8.34 -1.77 -4.35
CA PRO A 7 8.43 -0.39 -4.83
C PRO A 7 7.24 0.47 -4.43
N ALA A 8 7.46 1.76 -4.37
CA ALA A 8 6.39 2.70 -4.07
C ALA A 8 5.30 2.58 -5.13
N GLY A 9 4.08 2.69 -4.70
CA GLY A 9 2.93 2.53 -5.58
C GLY A 9 2.36 1.13 -5.58
N THR A 10 2.97 0.20 -4.85
CA THR A 10 2.49 -1.16 -4.78
C THR A 10 1.40 -1.27 -3.72
N VAL A 11 0.35 -2.01 -4.05
CA VAL A 11 -0.74 -2.28 -3.10
C VAL A 11 -0.41 -3.55 -2.35
N VAL A 12 -0.50 -3.50 -1.03
CA VAL A 12 -0.11 -4.62 -0.18
C VAL A 12 -1.17 -4.92 0.87
N LEU A 13 -1.20 -6.15 1.31
CA LEU A 13 -2.12 -6.61 2.35
C LEU A 13 -1.29 -6.93 3.59
N SER A 14 -1.74 -6.46 4.74
CA SER A 14 -1.05 -6.77 5.99
C SER A 14 -1.39 -8.18 6.43
N LEU A 15 -0.37 -8.96 6.73
CA LEU A 15 -0.53 -10.35 7.12
C LEU A 15 -0.39 -10.58 8.61
N ALA A 16 0.02 -9.59 9.36
CA ALA A 16 0.30 -9.79 10.77
C ALA A 16 0.08 -8.51 11.56
N GLY A 17 -0.11 -8.66 12.86
CA GLY A 17 -0.23 -7.53 13.75
C GLY A 17 -1.67 -7.12 13.91
N LYS A 18 -1.87 -5.99 14.58
CA LYS A 18 -3.20 -5.51 14.84
C LYS A 18 -3.94 -5.09 13.60
N ASP A 19 -3.21 -4.79 12.54
CA ASP A 19 -3.81 -4.38 11.29
C ASP A 19 -3.90 -5.51 10.28
N LYS A 20 -3.81 -6.75 10.74
CA LYS A 20 -3.92 -7.89 9.84
C LYS A 20 -5.20 -7.77 9.02
N GLY A 21 -5.07 -7.92 7.72
CA GLY A 21 -6.21 -7.81 6.81
C GLY A 21 -6.40 -6.44 6.22
N ALA A 22 -5.66 -5.45 6.70
CA ALA A 22 -5.78 -4.10 6.15
C ALA A 22 -4.95 -4.00 4.87
N VAL A 23 -5.37 -3.12 3.97
CA VAL A 23 -4.71 -2.91 2.69
C VAL A 23 -4.13 -1.52 2.65
N TYR A 24 -2.91 -1.43 2.14
CA TYR A 24 -2.16 -0.18 2.11
C TYR A 24 -1.45 -0.02 0.78
N VAL A 25 -0.91 1.17 0.57
CA VAL A 25 -0.03 1.42 -0.58
C VAL A 25 1.36 1.74 -0.02
N VAL A 26 2.39 1.16 -0.61
CA VAL A 26 3.76 1.46 -0.21
C VAL A 26 4.11 2.84 -0.73
N THR A 27 4.60 3.72 0.14
CA THR A 27 4.93 5.08 -0.24
C THR A 27 6.43 5.31 -0.35
N GLY A 28 7.23 4.43 0.22
CA GLY A 28 8.68 4.57 0.14
C GLY A 28 9.37 3.44 0.84
N SER A 29 10.68 3.48 0.80
CA SER A 29 11.49 2.43 1.41
C SER A 29 12.30 2.97 2.57
N LEU A 30 12.59 2.08 3.50
CA LEU A 30 13.49 2.37 4.59
C LEU A 30 14.63 1.38 4.46
N THR A 31 15.43 1.27 5.48
CA THR A 31 16.44 0.23 5.54
C THR A 31 15.72 -1.11 5.56
N ALA A 32 16.12 -2.00 4.68
CA ALA A 32 15.47 -3.30 4.59
C ALA A 32 15.46 -3.94 5.97
N PRO A 33 14.38 -4.63 6.32
CA PRO A 33 13.27 -5.06 5.46
C PRO A 33 12.04 -4.17 5.60
N TYR A 34 12.22 -2.91 5.91
CA TYR A 34 11.10 -2.04 6.21
C TYR A 34 10.73 -1.13 5.06
N VAL A 35 9.43 -0.84 4.96
CA VAL A 35 8.90 0.12 3.99
C VAL A 35 7.90 1.02 4.70
N TRP A 36 7.62 2.15 4.08
CA TRP A 36 6.57 3.05 4.55
C TRP A 36 5.29 2.69 3.84
N ILE A 37 4.18 2.62 4.58
CA ILE A 37 2.88 2.34 4.00
C ILE A 37 1.87 3.38 4.46
N ALA A 38 0.84 3.58 3.67
CA ALA A 38 -0.23 4.51 4.00
C ALA A 38 -1.52 4.05 3.36
N ASP A 39 -2.66 4.47 3.91
CA ASP A 39 -3.95 4.15 3.34
C ASP A 39 -4.76 5.42 3.04
N GLY A 40 -4.21 6.57 3.31
CA GLY A 40 -4.88 7.83 3.03
C GLY A 40 -5.96 8.19 4.02
N ARG A 41 -6.17 7.37 5.04
CA ARG A 41 -7.19 7.64 6.05
C ARG A 41 -6.59 7.63 7.44
N LYS A 42 -6.24 6.45 7.93
CA LYS A 42 -5.61 6.36 9.23
C LYS A 42 -4.14 6.72 9.15
N TYR A 43 -3.47 6.26 8.11
CA TYR A 43 -2.07 6.57 7.90
C TYR A 43 -1.92 7.37 6.62
N HIS A 44 -1.53 8.64 6.78
CA HIS A 44 -1.41 9.55 5.65
C HIS A 44 0.00 9.55 5.09
N VAL A 45 0.15 10.03 3.87
CA VAL A 45 1.48 10.06 3.26
C VAL A 45 2.43 10.93 4.05
N GLU A 46 1.92 11.91 4.78
CA GLU A 46 2.76 12.78 5.59
C GLU A 46 3.26 12.08 6.85
N LYS A 47 2.55 11.06 7.28
CA LYS A 47 2.92 10.30 8.46
C LYS A 47 2.65 8.83 8.22
N PRO A 48 3.42 8.23 7.34
CA PRO A 48 3.17 6.83 7.00
C PRO A 48 3.59 5.91 8.13
N LYS A 49 3.16 4.67 8.03
CA LYS A 49 3.49 3.67 9.02
C LYS A 49 4.65 2.83 8.53
N LYS A 50 5.56 2.49 9.43
CA LYS A 50 6.67 1.59 9.11
C LYS A 50 6.17 0.16 9.21
N LYS A 51 6.48 -0.66 8.23
CA LYS A 51 6.04 -2.04 8.21
C LYS A 51 7.12 -2.94 7.65
N ASN A 52 7.25 -4.12 8.23
CA ASN A 52 8.22 -5.11 7.75
C ASN A 52 7.64 -5.79 6.51
N CYS A 53 8.42 -5.85 5.45
CA CYS A 53 7.98 -6.46 4.20
C CYS A 53 7.54 -7.90 4.37
N ARG A 54 8.12 -8.61 5.33
CA ARG A 54 7.76 -10.00 5.52
C ARG A 54 6.33 -10.17 5.98
N HIS A 55 5.74 -9.10 6.50
CA HIS A 55 4.37 -9.16 6.97
C HIS A 55 3.41 -8.55 5.95
N LEU A 56 3.86 -8.44 4.71
CA LEU A 56 3.04 -7.85 3.65
C LEU A 56 2.94 -8.79 2.48
N GLN A 57 1.75 -8.87 1.90
CA GLN A 57 1.54 -9.63 0.69
C GLN A 57 1.27 -8.63 -0.43
N VAL A 58 2.01 -8.72 -1.52
CA VAL A 58 1.83 -7.83 -2.65
C VAL A 58 0.55 -8.24 -3.37
N LEU A 59 -0.35 -7.30 -3.54
CA LEU A 59 -1.58 -7.55 -4.26
C LEU A 59 -1.49 -7.08 -5.71
N GLY A 60 -0.65 -6.09 -5.97
CA GLY A 60 -0.47 -5.60 -7.32
C GLY A 60 0.15 -4.23 -7.31
N THR A 61 0.45 -3.71 -8.48
CA THR A 61 0.98 -2.37 -8.56
C THR A 61 -0.03 -1.50 -9.28
N SER A 62 -0.33 -0.36 -8.68
CA SER A 62 -1.31 0.53 -9.24
C SER A 62 -0.73 1.40 -10.31
N VAL A 63 0.57 1.35 -10.52
CA VAL A 63 1.20 2.15 -11.55
C VAL A 63 1.76 1.29 -12.66
N SER A 64 1.12 0.15 -12.90
CA SER A 64 1.55 -0.76 -13.92
C SER A 64 1.66 -0.04 -15.27
N GLY A 65 2.75 -0.21 -15.93
CA GLY A 65 2.94 0.43 -17.22
C GLY A 65 3.31 1.88 -17.16
N MET A 66 3.45 2.45 -15.97
CA MET A 66 3.80 3.83 -15.82
C MET A 66 5.06 3.94 -15.01
N ASP A 67 5.73 5.05 -15.18
CA ASP A 67 6.90 5.34 -14.39
C ASP A 67 6.44 5.80 -13.02
N ALA A 68 6.75 5.03 -12.02
CA ALA A 68 6.33 5.37 -10.66
C ALA A 68 6.88 6.72 -10.22
N GLY A 69 8.00 7.12 -10.78
CA GLY A 69 8.59 8.39 -10.41
C GLY A 69 7.79 9.58 -10.89
N SER A 70 6.91 9.37 -11.86
CA SER A 70 6.12 10.48 -12.37
C SER A 70 4.74 10.52 -11.74
N VAL A 71 4.44 9.63 -10.82
CA VAL A 71 3.16 9.63 -10.15
C VAL A 71 3.31 10.23 -8.77
N ARG A 72 2.48 11.23 -8.47
CA ARG A 72 2.54 11.82 -7.17
C ARG A 72 1.65 11.04 -6.22
N ILE A 73 2.24 10.47 -5.21
CA ILE A 73 1.50 9.67 -4.25
C ILE A 73 0.92 10.58 -3.19
N SER A 74 -0.39 10.77 -3.23
CA SER A 74 -1.10 11.61 -2.28
C SER A 74 -2.15 10.78 -1.57
N ASN A 75 -2.72 11.33 -0.52
CA ASN A 75 -3.77 10.61 0.21
C ASN A 75 -4.97 10.34 -0.68
N GLU A 76 -5.33 11.31 -1.52
CA GLU A 76 -6.44 11.12 -2.44
C GLU A 76 -6.16 10.02 -3.45
N TRP A 77 -4.92 10.01 -3.96
CA TRP A 77 -4.54 8.99 -4.93
C TRP A 77 -4.59 7.61 -4.29
N ILE A 78 -4.10 7.49 -3.06
CA ILE A 78 -4.09 6.22 -2.35
C ILE A 78 -5.52 5.73 -2.12
N ARG A 79 -6.40 6.61 -1.65
CA ARG A 79 -7.79 6.22 -1.43
C ARG A 79 -8.44 5.75 -2.71
N SER A 80 -8.13 6.43 -3.81
CA SER A 80 -8.68 6.08 -5.09
C SER A 80 -8.18 4.71 -5.55
N ILE A 81 -6.89 4.46 -5.37
CA ILE A 81 -6.30 3.19 -5.77
C ILE A 81 -6.86 2.04 -4.94
N LEU A 82 -6.99 2.24 -3.64
CA LEU A 82 -7.50 1.18 -2.79
C LEU A 82 -8.95 0.88 -3.11
N LYS A 83 -9.70 1.90 -3.48
CA LYS A 83 -11.07 1.70 -3.87
C LYS A 83 -11.13 0.90 -5.17
N ARG A 84 -10.28 1.23 -6.13
CA ARG A 84 -10.25 0.51 -7.39
C ARG A 84 -9.80 -0.92 -7.21
N ALA A 85 -8.96 -1.17 -6.23
CA ALA A 85 -8.48 -2.50 -5.97
C ALA A 85 -9.56 -3.40 -5.36
N GLY A 86 -10.74 -2.84 -5.14
CA GLY A 86 -11.84 -3.64 -4.67
C GLY A 86 -11.93 -3.82 -3.18
N VAL A 87 -11.16 -3.04 -2.44
CA VAL A 87 -11.16 -3.18 -0.99
C VAL A 87 -12.55 -2.97 -0.43
N GLU A 88 -13.21 -1.91 -0.88
CA GLU A 88 -14.53 -1.63 -0.37
C GLU A 88 -15.57 -2.54 -0.97
N SER A 89 -15.38 -2.90 -2.22
CA SER A 89 -16.31 -3.80 -2.85
C SER A 89 -16.32 -5.13 -2.16
N THR A 90 -15.17 -5.57 -1.71
CA THR A 90 -15.08 -6.83 -1.02
C THR A 90 -15.93 -6.81 0.23
N ARG A 91 -15.92 -5.70 0.93
CA ARG A 91 -16.72 -5.61 2.12
C ARG A 91 -18.18 -5.66 1.80
N GLU A 92 -18.60 -5.03 0.73
CA GLU A 92 -19.97 -5.04 0.39
C GLU A 92 -20.43 -6.41 -0.01
N VAL A 93 -19.60 -7.12 -0.71
CA VAL A 93 -19.95 -8.45 -1.12
C VAL A 93 -20.20 -9.33 0.07
N THR A 94 -19.42 -9.19 1.09
CA THR A 94 -19.58 -10.03 2.23
C THR A 94 -20.85 -9.78 2.97
N HIS A 95 -21.52 -8.67 2.70
CA HIS A 95 -22.75 -8.44 3.36
C HIS A 95 -23.86 -9.09 2.71
N VAL A 96 -23.73 -9.42 1.52
CA VAL A 96 -24.82 -9.99 0.80
C VAL A 96 -24.87 -11.47 1.06
#